data_12623b7535007d7f849a5d81b4367ba1
#
_entry.id   12623b7535007d7f849a5d81b4367ba1
#
_cell.length_a   1.000
_cell.length_b   1.000
_cell.length_c   1.000
_cell.angle_alpha   90.00
_cell.angle_beta   90.00
_cell.angle_gamma   90.00
#
_symmetry.space_group_name_H-M   'P 1'
#
loop_
_entity.id
_entity.type
_entity.pdbx_description
1 polymer ?
#
loop_
_entity_poly.entity_id
_entity_poly.type
_entity_poly.pdbx_seq_one_letter_code
_entity_poly.pdbx_strand_id
1 'polypeptide(L)'
;MLLTNRTGVKNTRDLLRAFGGLNETYGCTEAEYSGGMNFSARDFPALSTRLPRRRLQELAGLNGMYHLNGLLTVCGQDLVYTPDEAPAQPVTVKNAVADSRKTMVGIGTKILIFPDKVAFDTADGSAAPLGAAWEAGSLSVSFAPCDASGNTYEVKDKGTKEPEHPQDGQLFLKLNEPDKPYSAENTLEVYSEASGNWTVIPLDYCLVTAEGIGTEFRVWDTVTLTGTGAEQAGQWAGLDGDRIVYGVTETTLRLRADPGGEHFYGRLVHNGSSAVWVSMDGTQREEYFPAEGVKVERRVPDLEYLTECDNRVWGCSSSENVIYACKLGDPTNWFSYRGIAADSYAVTVGSDGPFTGAATCMGYALFFKENTLHKLYGSKPSDFQLSSLRCRGVARNAARSLCVLNETLYYLSPDGVMAWDGSIPAKVSAALDAGRLANVKQAVGGALDGRYYLHVSRENEVRLLVYDTERGLWHEEDVCSFEMASTGGQLYLWDGRALWAADPSRETAGQRSEGTEQGVEFALTTGDLGLDSPEERYLSRLTLRLDAACRSRVTVEVSYDGGPWENAAALTVEGPRRNCDLHLVPRRCASLRLRLWGYGQITLRSLAKTFSGAKGNWMELEG
;
A
#
# COMPACT_ATOMS: atom_id res chain seq x y z
N MET A 1 2.40 60.59 -62.38
CA MET A 1 1.61 59.79 -61.43
C MET A 1 2.52 58.67 -60.98
N LEU A 2 3.22 58.84 -59.84
CA LEU A 2 4.13 57.86 -59.30
C LEU A 2 3.32 56.81 -58.50
N LEU A 3 3.26 55.61 -59.04
CA LEU A 3 2.72 54.45 -58.31
C LEU A 3 3.69 54.15 -57.18
N THR A 4 3.30 54.52 -55.97
CA THR A 4 3.99 54.10 -54.77
C THR A 4 3.91 52.57 -54.70
N ASN A 5 5.06 51.89 -54.75
CA ASN A 5 5.20 50.46 -54.49
C ASN A 5 4.62 50.19 -53.12
N ARG A 6 3.45 49.61 -53.07
CA ARG A 6 2.94 48.99 -51.82
C ARG A 6 3.89 47.86 -51.48
N THR A 7 4.82 48.11 -50.58
CA THR A 7 5.61 47.07 -49.95
C THR A 7 4.61 46.11 -49.28
N GLY A 8 4.49 44.91 -49.84
CA GLY A 8 3.54 43.92 -49.32
C GLY A 8 3.77 43.67 -47.81
N VAL A 9 2.71 43.62 -47.07
CA VAL A 9 2.72 43.24 -45.65
C VAL A 9 3.40 41.89 -45.55
N LYS A 10 4.52 41.82 -44.85
CA LYS A 10 5.28 40.58 -44.70
C LYS A 10 4.53 39.70 -43.66
N ASN A 11 3.85 38.67 -44.14
CA ASN A 11 3.22 37.68 -43.27
C ASN A 11 4.30 36.77 -42.69
N THR A 12 4.34 36.67 -41.37
CA THR A 12 5.15 35.68 -40.66
C THR A 12 4.28 34.48 -40.27
N ARG A 13 4.76 33.27 -40.51
CA ARG A 13 4.07 32.05 -40.16
C ARG A 13 4.89 31.28 -39.17
N ASP A 14 4.32 31.05 -37.96
CA ASP A 14 4.89 30.20 -36.93
C ASP A 14 4.18 28.88 -36.93
N LEU A 15 4.93 27.80 -36.66
CA LEU A 15 4.44 26.45 -36.69
C LEU A 15 4.85 25.71 -35.41
N LEU A 16 3.88 25.49 -34.55
CA LEU A 16 4.01 24.66 -33.37
C LEU A 16 3.76 23.17 -33.76
N ARG A 17 4.71 22.30 -33.48
CA ARG A 17 4.65 20.86 -33.80
C ARG A 17 4.84 19.97 -32.58
N ALA A 18 5.42 20.46 -31.52
CA ALA A 18 5.60 19.76 -30.25
C ALA A 18 4.73 20.43 -29.20
N PHE A 19 3.87 19.66 -28.58
CA PHE A 19 2.95 20.15 -27.57
C PHE A 19 3.44 19.71 -26.19
N GLY A 20 3.43 20.63 -25.24
CA GLY A 20 3.70 20.40 -23.84
C GLY A 20 2.47 19.87 -23.11
N GLY A 21 2.60 19.79 -21.79
CA GLY A 21 1.54 19.34 -20.89
C GLY A 21 0.72 20.49 -20.31
N LEU A 22 -0.05 20.16 -19.29
CA LEU A 22 -0.76 21.09 -18.42
C LEU A 22 0.22 21.90 -17.60
N ASN A 23 0.13 23.22 -17.70
CA ASN A 23 0.89 24.17 -16.90
C ASN A 23 -0.06 25.25 -16.36
N GLU A 24 -0.37 25.16 -15.06
CA GLU A 24 -1.30 26.07 -14.37
C GLU A 24 -0.61 27.32 -13.82
N THR A 25 0.70 27.47 -14.05
CA THR A 25 1.48 28.62 -13.59
C THR A 25 1.43 29.78 -14.59
N TYR A 26 1.85 30.96 -14.14
CA TYR A 26 2.03 32.12 -15.02
C TYR A 26 3.10 31.92 -16.11
N GLY A 27 3.96 30.90 -15.96
CA GLY A 27 4.97 30.54 -16.93
C GLY A 27 4.49 29.62 -18.06
N CYS A 28 3.17 29.45 -18.23
CA CYS A 28 2.60 28.63 -19.28
C CYS A 28 3.01 29.14 -20.65
N THR A 29 3.76 28.33 -21.38
CA THR A 29 4.30 28.68 -22.71
C THR A 29 3.27 28.41 -23.81
N GLU A 30 3.54 28.89 -25.04
CA GLU A 30 2.69 28.61 -26.20
C GLU A 30 2.53 27.14 -26.55
N ALA A 31 3.53 26.31 -26.20
CA ALA A 31 3.51 24.86 -26.43
C ALA A 31 2.68 24.11 -25.40
N GLU A 32 2.41 24.72 -24.26
CA GLU A 32 1.67 24.15 -23.14
C GLU A 32 0.21 24.62 -23.15
N TYR A 33 -0.58 24.06 -22.26
CA TYR A 33 -1.95 24.49 -22.06
C TYR A 33 -2.23 24.80 -20.59
N SER A 34 -2.98 25.88 -20.38
CA SER A 34 -3.29 26.41 -19.05
C SER A 34 -4.48 25.71 -18.38
N GLY A 35 -5.22 24.92 -19.14
CA GLY A 35 -6.33 24.10 -18.66
C GLY A 35 -6.78 23.14 -19.75
N GLY A 36 -7.25 21.97 -19.34
CA GLY A 36 -7.69 20.98 -20.29
C GLY A 36 -8.16 19.72 -19.61
N MET A 37 -8.86 18.88 -20.35
CA MET A 37 -9.38 17.61 -19.92
C MET A 37 -9.28 16.60 -21.05
N ASN A 38 -8.82 15.38 -20.72
CA ASN A 38 -8.78 14.24 -21.63
C ASN A 38 -7.81 14.36 -22.83
N PHE A 39 -6.80 15.21 -22.73
CA PHE A 39 -5.65 15.19 -23.60
C PHE A 39 -4.46 14.46 -22.98
N SER A 40 -3.59 13.90 -23.82
CA SER A 40 -2.47 13.04 -23.42
C SER A 40 -1.29 13.20 -24.39
N ALA A 41 -0.07 13.10 -23.89
CA ALA A 41 1.17 13.07 -24.69
C ALA A 41 1.47 11.68 -25.29
N ARG A 42 0.50 10.76 -25.34
CA ARG A 42 0.72 9.41 -25.85
C ARG A 42 1.32 9.39 -27.27
N ASP A 43 0.89 10.28 -28.12
CA ASP A 43 1.35 10.42 -29.51
C ASP A 43 2.39 11.54 -29.67
N PHE A 44 3.13 11.84 -28.60
CA PHE A 44 4.15 12.91 -28.65
C PHE A 44 5.04 12.81 -29.91
N PRO A 45 5.36 13.92 -30.58
CA PRO A 45 5.15 15.32 -30.19
C PRO A 45 3.73 15.88 -30.43
N ALA A 46 2.83 15.11 -31.01
CA ALA A 46 1.42 15.49 -31.14
C ALA A 46 0.69 15.33 -29.80
N LEU A 47 -0.43 16.02 -29.66
CA LEU A 47 -1.31 15.92 -28.51
C LEU A 47 -2.59 15.18 -28.91
N SER A 48 -2.85 14.03 -28.30
CA SER A 48 -4.03 13.20 -28.59
C SER A 48 -5.01 13.18 -27.41
N THR A 49 -6.27 12.91 -27.69
CA THR A 49 -7.20 12.58 -26.63
C THR A 49 -6.79 11.29 -25.94
N ARG A 50 -7.18 11.10 -24.63
CA ARG A 50 -6.98 9.84 -23.94
C ARG A 50 -7.64 8.67 -24.68
N LEU A 51 -7.26 7.44 -24.35
CA LEU A 51 -7.97 6.27 -24.83
C LEU A 51 -9.40 6.23 -24.26
N PRO A 52 -10.37 5.73 -25.05
CA PRO A 52 -11.65 5.33 -24.49
C PRO A 52 -11.46 4.26 -23.43
N ARG A 53 -12.19 4.33 -22.33
CA ARG A 53 -12.15 3.32 -21.27
C ARG A 53 -13.17 2.23 -21.52
N ARG A 54 -12.89 1.03 -21.02
CA ARG A 54 -13.83 -0.09 -21.07
C ARG A 54 -14.54 -0.21 -19.74
N ARG A 55 -15.87 -0.13 -19.74
CA ARG A 55 -16.70 -0.42 -18.58
C ARG A 55 -16.79 -1.92 -18.38
N LEU A 56 -16.50 -2.40 -17.21
CA LEU A 56 -16.43 -3.83 -16.90
C LEU A 56 -17.71 -4.30 -16.21
N GLN A 57 -18.04 -3.73 -15.07
CA GLN A 57 -19.20 -4.12 -14.28
C GLN A 57 -19.65 -3.01 -13.32
N GLU A 58 -20.92 -3.05 -12.92
CA GLU A 58 -21.37 -2.27 -11.78
C GLU A 58 -20.82 -2.84 -10.47
N LEU A 59 -20.35 -1.96 -9.61
CA LEU A 59 -19.72 -2.34 -8.36
C LEU A 59 -20.01 -1.26 -7.31
N ALA A 60 -20.97 -1.50 -6.43
CA ALA A 60 -21.33 -0.57 -5.37
C ALA A 60 -20.62 -0.91 -4.05
N GLY A 61 -20.31 0.10 -3.25
CA GLY A 61 -19.79 -0.09 -1.91
C GLY A 61 -18.39 -0.70 -1.85
N LEU A 62 -17.50 -0.31 -2.78
CA LEU A 62 -16.13 -0.81 -2.82
C LEU A 62 -15.29 -0.23 -1.67
N ASN A 63 -14.80 -1.11 -0.79
CA ASN A 63 -13.96 -0.80 0.36
C ASN A 63 -12.46 -0.95 0.08
N GLY A 64 -12.11 -1.63 -0.99
CA GLY A 64 -10.73 -1.81 -1.43
C GLY A 64 -10.62 -2.70 -2.65
N MET A 65 -9.51 -2.56 -3.36
CA MET A 65 -9.20 -3.32 -4.56
C MET A 65 -7.71 -3.62 -4.60
N TYR A 66 -7.34 -4.86 -4.90
CA TYR A 66 -5.94 -5.29 -4.97
C TYR A 66 -5.76 -6.36 -6.06
N HIS A 67 -4.65 -6.31 -6.78
CA HIS A 67 -4.33 -7.29 -7.81
C HIS A 67 -3.14 -8.16 -7.39
N LEU A 68 -3.37 -9.48 -7.32
CA LEU A 68 -2.36 -10.51 -7.13
C LEU A 68 -2.87 -11.79 -7.80
N ASN A 69 -2.28 -12.20 -8.93
CA ASN A 69 -2.72 -13.35 -9.73
C ASN A 69 -4.21 -13.31 -10.13
N GLY A 70 -4.84 -12.16 -9.99
CA GLY A 70 -6.24 -11.85 -10.20
C GLY A 70 -6.64 -10.61 -9.44
N LEU A 71 -7.84 -10.13 -9.68
CA LEU A 71 -8.38 -8.92 -9.05
C LEU A 71 -9.25 -9.29 -7.86
N LEU A 72 -8.82 -8.92 -6.64
CA LEU A 72 -9.63 -8.95 -5.43
C LEU A 72 -10.34 -7.61 -5.26
N THR A 73 -11.66 -7.65 -5.09
CA THR A 73 -12.49 -6.51 -4.72
C THR A 73 -13.20 -6.78 -3.40
N VAL A 74 -13.24 -5.79 -2.53
CA VAL A 74 -13.95 -5.87 -1.25
C VAL A 74 -15.18 -5.00 -1.33
N CYS A 75 -16.36 -5.63 -1.37
CA CYS A 75 -17.65 -4.96 -1.50
C CYS A 75 -18.48 -5.14 -0.23
N GLY A 76 -18.62 -4.09 0.56
CA GLY A 76 -19.20 -4.22 1.90
C GLY A 76 -18.37 -5.18 2.74
N GLN A 77 -18.96 -6.32 3.13
CA GLN A 77 -18.32 -7.36 3.93
C GLN A 77 -17.79 -8.55 3.10
N ASP A 78 -18.05 -8.56 1.80
CA ASP A 78 -17.75 -9.68 0.92
C ASP A 78 -16.44 -9.47 0.16
N LEU A 79 -15.66 -10.56 0.03
CA LEU A 79 -14.49 -10.64 -0.84
C LEU A 79 -14.90 -11.29 -2.15
N VAL A 80 -14.62 -10.63 -3.27
CA VAL A 80 -14.85 -11.17 -4.62
C VAL A 80 -13.52 -11.19 -5.35
N TYR A 81 -13.03 -12.38 -5.66
CA TYR A 81 -11.77 -12.59 -6.35
C TYR A 81 -12.00 -13.13 -7.76
N THR A 82 -11.44 -12.48 -8.75
CA THR A 82 -11.49 -12.87 -10.15
C THR A 82 -10.09 -13.26 -10.60
N PRO A 83 -9.76 -14.58 -10.73
CA PRO A 83 -8.44 -15.03 -11.16
C PRO A 83 -8.11 -14.62 -12.60
N ASP A 84 -6.86 -14.27 -12.88
CA ASP A 84 -6.40 -13.94 -14.25
C ASP A 84 -6.50 -15.12 -15.22
N GLU A 85 -6.19 -16.34 -14.74
CA GLU A 85 -6.20 -17.55 -15.55
C GLU A 85 -7.60 -18.17 -15.74
N ALA A 86 -8.52 -17.93 -14.82
CA ALA A 86 -9.87 -18.49 -14.84
C ALA A 86 -10.96 -17.42 -14.59
N PRO A 87 -11.03 -16.41 -15.41
CA PRO A 87 -11.85 -15.23 -15.18
C PRO A 87 -13.36 -15.45 -15.19
N ALA A 88 -13.81 -16.54 -15.77
CA ALA A 88 -15.23 -16.91 -15.79
C ALA A 88 -15.73 -17.53 -14.48
N GLN A 89 -14.84 -17.78 -13.51
CA GLN A 89 -15.13 -18.44 -12.25
C GLN A 89 -14.68 -17.56 -11.05
N PRO A 90 -15.34 -16.45 -10.78
CA PRO A 90 -15.02 -15.64 -9.59
C PRO A 90 -15.34 -16.40 -8.31
N VAL A 91 -14.46 -16.27 -7.33
CA VAL A 91 -14.63 -16.83 -5.99
C VAL A 91 -15.20 -15.73 -5.09
N THR A 92 -16.25 -16.05 -4.33
CA THR A 92 -16.84 -15.10 -3.36
C THR A 92 -16.81 -15.70 -1.96
N VAL A 93 -16.16 -14.98 -1.03
CA VAL A 93 -16.20 -15.29 0.40
C VAL A 93 -17.09 -14.25 1.09
N LYS A 94 -18.23 -14.71 1.61
CA LYS A 94 -19.22 -13.82 2.23
C LYS A 94 -18.89 -13.52 3.67
N ASN A 95 -19.19 -12.29 4.12
CA ASN A 95 -19.02 -11.83 5.49
C ASN A 95 -17.61 -12.09 6.06
N ALA A 96 -16.59 -11.99 5.21
CA ALA A 96 -15.20 -12.28 5.59
C ALA A 96 -14.53 -11.11 6.34
N VAL A 97 -15.02 -9.89 6.16
CA VAL A 97 -14.43 -8.66 6.70
C VAL A 97 -15.51 -7.68 7.15
N ALA A 98 -15.16 -6.67 7.93
CA ALA A 98 -16.07 -5.59 8.30
C ALA A 98 -16.37 -4.67 7.11
N ASP A 99 -17.50 -3.98 7.12
CA ASP A 99 -17.83 -2.96 6.11
C ASP A 99 -17.07 -1.65 6.43
N SER A 100 -15.82 -1.61 6.04
CA SER A 100 -14.92 -0.46 6.24
C SER A 100 -13.82 -0.48 5.18
N ARG A 101 -13.15 0.64 4.99
CA ARG A 101 -12.03 0.77 4.05
C ARG A 101 -10.88 -0.15 4.40
N LYS A 102 -10.26 -0.78 3.39
CA LYS A 102 -9.19 -1.77 3.55
C LYS A 102 -7.83 -1.24 3.12
N THR A 103 -6.80 -1.69 3.85
CA THR A 103 -5.41 -1.64 3.41
C THR A 103 -5.00 -3.08 3.12
N MET A 104 -4.45 -3.33 1.94
CA MET A 104 -4.12 -4.67 1.47
C MET A 104 -2.68 -4.74 1.00
N VAL A 105 -2.07 -5.92 1.21
CA VAL A 105 -0.71 -6.23 0.74
C VAL A 105 -0.63 -7.70 0.37
N GLY A 106 0.08 -8.00 -0.72
CA GLY A 106 0.32 -9.37 -1.17
C GLY A 106 1.62 -9.94 -0.61
N ILE A 107 1.63 -11.22 -0.27
CA ILE A 107 2.82 -12.01 0.05
C ILE A 107 2.63 -13.44 -0.44
N GLY A 108 3.50 -13.92 -1.34
CA GLY A 108 3.32 -15.23 -1.98
C GLY A 108 1.97 -15.32 -2.69
N THR A 109 1.12 -16.26 -2.30
CA THR A 109 -0.25 -16.41 -2.81
C THR A 109 -1.30 -15.67 -1.98
N LYS A 110 -0.93 -15.04 -0.87
CA LYS A 110 -1.86 -14.46 0.10
C LYS A 110 -1.99 -12.96 -0.07
N ILE A 111 -3.22 -12.46 0.04
CA ILE A 111 -3.54 -11.03 0.19
C ILE A 111 -3.98 -10.81 1.64
N LEU A 112 -3.20 -10.02 2.37
CA LEU A 112 -3.53 -9.64 3.75
C LEU A 112 -4.41 -8.41 3.75
N ILE A 113 -5.47 -8.44 4.56
CA ILE A 113 -6.52 -7.43 4.62
C ILE A 113 -6.58 -6.84 6.03
N PHE A 114 -6.26 -5.56 6.16
CA PHE A 114 -6.33 -4.80 7.40
C PHE A 114 -7.41 -3.72 7.31
N PRO A 115 -8.05 -3.34 8.44
CA PRO A 115 -7.74 -3.69 9.82
C PRO A 115 -8.28 -5.05 10.29
N ASP A 116 -9.00 -5.81 9.45
CA ASP A 116 -9.68 -7.07 9.85
C ASP A 116 -8.71 -8.19 10.20
N LYS A 117 -7.43 -8.09 9.82
CA LYS A 117 -6.39 -9.11 10.07
C LYS A 117 -6.76 -10.46 9.46
N VAL A 118 -7.22 -10.44 8.21
CA VAL A 118 -7.63 -11.60 7.42
C VAL A 118 -6.64 -11.81 6.28
N ALA A 119 -6.29 -13.06 5.99
CA ALA A 119 -5.56 -13.48 4.81
C ALA A 119 -6.52 -14.16 3.83
N PHE A 120 -6.55 -13.69 2.59
CA PHE A 120 -7.19 -14.36 1.46
C PHE A 120 -6.10 -15.08 0.65
N ASP A 121 -6.27 -16.38 0.41
CA ASP A 121 -5.33 -17.16 -0.40
C ASP A 121 -5.83 -17.26 -1.85
N THR A 122 -5.06 -16.73 -2.79
CA THR A 122 -5.42 -16.73 -4.23
C THR A 122 -5.31 -18.12 -4.85
N ALA A 123 -4.63 -19.07 -4.21
CA ALA A 123 -4.43 -20.42 -4.73
C ALA A 123 -5.68 -21.30 -4.57
N ASP A 124 -6.40 -21.16 -3.47
CA ASP A 124 -7.59 -21.97 -3.16
C ASP A 124 -8.87 -21.14 -2.96
N GLY A 125 -8.76 -19.81 -2.93
CA GLY A 125 -9.88 -18.90 -2.73
C GLY A 125 -10.42 -18.85 -1.30
N SER A 126 -9.66 -19.35 -0.31
CA SER A 126 -10.06 -19.36 1.09
C SER A 126 -9.68 -18.03 1.78
N ALA A 127 -10.43 -17.70 2.84
CA ALA A 127 -10.09 -16.61 3.74
C ALA A 127 -10.00 -17.13 5.18
N ALA A 128 -8.95 -16.73 5.89
CA ALA A 128 -8.72 -17.12 7.27
C ALA A 128 -8.16 -15.95 8.09
N PRO A 129 -8.43 -15.88 9.41
CA PRO A 129 -7.82 -14.90 10.28
C PRO A 129 -6.30 -15.09 10.36
N LEU A 130 -5.56 -13.98 10.44
CA LEU A 130 -4.10 -14.02 10.66
C LEU A 130 -3.76 -14.40 12.10
N GLY A 131 -4.54 -13.94 13.05
CA GLY A 131 -4.42 -14.30 14.45
C GLY A 131 -5.13 -15.61 14.78
N ALA A 132 -4.87 -16.13 15.97
CA ALA A 132 -5.59 -17.25 16.54
C ALA A 132 -5.76 -17.04 18.05
N ALA A 133 -6.85 -17.48 18.63
CA ALA A 133 -7.07 -17.39 20.06
C ALA A 133 -7.82 -18.63 20.55
N TRP A 134 -7.37 -19.15 21.70
CA TRP A 134 -8.06 -20.18 22.45
C TRP A 134 -8.24 -19.69 23.89
N GLU A 135 -9.42 -19.85 24.44
CA GLU A 135 -9.76 -19.49 25.81
C GLU A 135 -10.33 -20.67 26.56
N ALA A 136 -9.82 -20.93 27.76
CA ALA A 136 -10.25 -22.05 28.58
C ALA A 136 -11.71 -21.96 29.03
N GLY A 137 -12.22 -20.76 29.30
CA GLY A 137 -13.53 -20.61 29.92
C GLY A 137 -13.63 -21.43 31.20
N SER A 138 -14.47 -22.46 31.20
CA SER A 138 -14.63 -23.41 32.31
C SER A 138 -13.85 -24.71 32.13
N LEU A 139 -13.10 -24.87 31.03
CA LEU A 139 -12.32 -26.08 30.78
C LEU A 139 -11.14 -26.19 31.74
N SER A 140 -10.75 -27.39 32.05
CA SER A 140 -9.52 -27.66 32.83
C SER A 140 -8.30 -27.57 31.93
N VAL A 141 -7.28 -26.84 32.38
CA VAL A 141 -5.98 -26.68 31.70
C VAL A 141 -4.89 -27.19 32.64
N SER A 142 -4.00 -28.02 32.12
CA SER A 142 -2.87 -28.56 32.88
C SER A 142 -1.56 -28.12 32.26
N PHE A 143 -0.65 -27.63 33.09
CA PHE A 143 0.72 -27.24 32.73
C PHE A 143 1.69 -28.18 33.43
N ALA A 144 2.55 -28.88 32.70
CA ALA A 144 3.51 -29.80 33.28
C ALA A 144 4.87 -29.71 32.58
N PRO A 145 6.00 -29.80 33.29
CA PRO A 145 7.30 -29.97 32.67
C PRO A 145 7.33 -31.25 31.84
N CYS A 146 7.96 -31.17 30.66
CA CYS A 146 8.09 -32.29 29.75
C CYS A 146 9.46 -32.32 29.07
N ASP A 147 9.79 -33.44 28.48
CA ASP A 147 10.96 -33.59 27.61
C ASP A 147 10.72 -32.97 26.22
N ALA A 148 11.76 -33.04 25.39
CA ALA A 148 11.71 -32.54 24.00
C ALA A 148 10.71 -33.33 23.11
N SER A 149 10.21 -34.48 23.55
CA SER A 149 9.19 -35.27 22.86
C SER A 149 7.77 -35.02 23.38
N GLY A 150 7.64 -34.31 24.50
CA GLY A 150 6.36 -34.00 25.14
C GLY A 150 5.95 -35.00 26.22
N ASN A 151 6.84 -35.89 26.66
CA ASN A 151 6.57 -36.78 27.77
C ASN A 151 6.78 -36.04 29.09
N THR A 152 5.80 -36.10 29.99
CA THR A 152 5.90 -35.51 31.32
C THR A 152 6.76 -36.38 32.24
N TYR A 153 7.47 -35.74 33.17
CA TYR A 153 8.32 -36.43 34.12
C TYR A 153 7.49 -36.98 35.29
N GLU A 154 7.58 -38.29 35.54
CA GLU A 154 7.02 -38.96 36.70
C GLU A 154 8.11 -39.13 37.77
N VAL A 155 8.13 -38.26 38.76
CA VAL A 155 9.12 -38.31 39.84
C VAL A 155 8.49 -39.00 41.05
N LYS A 156 9.13 -40.05 41.53
CA LYS A 156 8.66 -40.80 42.72
C LYS A 156 9.51 -40.51 43.95
N ASP A 157 10.77 -40.14 43.74
CA ASP A 157 11.75 -39.97 44.80
C ASP A 157 12.21 -38.53 44.89
N LYS A 158 12.23 -37.96 46.09
CA LYS A 158 12.75 -36.63 46.40
C LYS A 158 13.54 -36.60 47.69
N GLY A 159 14.46 -35.71 47.82
CA GLY A 159 15.23 -35.49 49.04
C GLY A 159 16.45 -34.61 48.86
N THR A 160 17.12 -34.30 49.96
CA THR A 160 18.36 -33.51 49.94
C THR A 160 19.61 -34.32 49.60
N LYS A 161 19.50 -35.66 49.64
CA LYS A 161 20.59 -36.57 49.27
C LYS A 161 20.08 -37.62 48.30
N GLU A 162 20.91 -37.95 47.32
CA GLU A 162 20.66 -38.95 46.32
C GLU A 162 20.49 -40.36 46.93
N PRO A 163 19.67 -41.26 46.36
CA PRO A 163 19.55 -42.65 46.75
C PRO A 163 20.88 -43.41 46.69
N GLU A 164 21.13 -44.29 47.65
CA GLU A 164 22.38 -45.07 47.72
C GLU A 164 22.50 -46.16 46.65
N HIS A 165 21.34 -46.65 46.16
CA HIS A 165 21.27 -47.73 45.15
C HIS A 165 20.32 -47.33 44.01
N PRO A 166 20.71 -46.37 43.17
CA PRO A 166 19.85 -45.91 42.08
C PRO A 166 19.78 -46.93 40.94
N GLN A 167 18.65 -46.91 40.19
CA GLN A 167 18.48 -47.70 38.96
C GLN A 167 18.74 -46.85 37.75
N ASP A 168 19.18 -47.47 36.64
CA ASP A 168 19.37 -46.76 35.39
C ASP A 168 18.07 -46.08 34.92
N GLY A 169 18.16 -44.77 34.56
CA GLY A 169 17.00 -43.97 34.20
C GLY A 169 16.13 -43.50 35.36
N GLN A 170 16.49 -43.79 36.62
CA GLN A 170 15.73 -43.30 37.78
C GLN A 170 15.76 -41.77 37.85
N LEU A 171 14.57 -41.16 38.02
CA LEU A 171 14.41 -39.71 38.24
C LEU A 171 14.44 -39.40 39.73
N PHE A 172 15.15 -38.36 40.10
CA PHE A 172 15.24 -37.87 41.47
C PHE A 172 15.11 -36.37 41.53
N LEU A 173 14.19 -35.86 42.35
CA LEU A 173 14.09 -34.42 42.64
C LEU A 173 14.98 -34.08 43.83
N LYS A 174 16.13 -33.54 43.56
CA LYS A 174 17.09 -33.12 44.59
C LYS A 174 16.67 -31.76 45.14
N LEU A 175 16.32 -31.74 46.41
CA LEU A 175 15.87 -30.57 47.14
C LEU A 175 17.07 -29.85 47.74
N ASN A 176 17.09 -28.53 47.59
CA ASN A 176 18.06 -27.70 48.31
C ASN A 176 17.73 -27.61 49.80
N GLU A 177 16.43 -27.47 50.13
CA GLU A 177 15.91 -27.50 51.50
C GLU A 177 14.80 -28.54 51.62
N PRO A 178 14.76 -29.36 52.73
CA PRO A 178 13.81 -30.48 52.87
C PRO A 178 12.34 -30.07 52.74
N ASP A 179 12.00 -28.88 53.21
CA ASP A 179 10.62 -28.39 53.31
C ASP A 179 10.21 -27.46 52.12
N LYS A 180 11.10 -27.31 51.10
CA LYS A 180 10.86 -26.43 49.94
C LYS A 180 10.91 -27.19 48.61
N PRO A 181 9.95 -28.07 48.34
CA PRO A 181 9.94 -28.89 47.11
C PRO A 181 9.73 -28.07 45.83
N TYR A 182 9.40 -26.78 45.95
CA TYR A 182 9.16 -25.85 44.82
C TYR A 182 10.27 -24.80 44.62
N SER A 183 11.35 -24.91 45.41
CA SER A 183 12.44 -23.93 45.26
C SER A 183 13.08 -23.98 43.86
N ALA A 184 13.33 -22.84 43.29
CA ALA A 184 14.07 -22.69 42.02
C ALA A 184 15.51 -23.25 42.11
N GLU A 185 16.03 -23.42 43.33
CA GLU A 185 17.35 -24.01 43.61
C GLU A 185 17.34 -25.56 43.56
N ASN A 186 16.17 -26.19 43.47
CA ASN A 186 16.06 -27.61 43.29
C ASN A 186 16.55 -28.06 41.91
N THR A 187 16.92 -29.34 41.76
CA THR A 187 17.28 -29.93 40.47
C THR A 187 16.55 -31.26 40.25
N LEU A 188 16.10 -31.46 39.03
CA LEU A 188 15.63 -32.75 38.57
C LEU A 188 16.80 -33.48 37.95
N GLU A 189 17.10 -34.67 38.47
CA GLU A 189 18.27 -35.44 38.04
C GLU A 189 17.84 -36.83 37.53
N VAL A 190 18.59 -37.36 36.58
CA VAL A 190 18.44 -38.74 36.09
C VAL A 190 19.74 -39.49 36.32
N TYR A 191 19.64 -40.71 36.83
CA TYR A 191 20.78 -41.56 37.01
C TYR A 191 21.11 -42.35 35.74
N SER A 192 22.41 -42.43 35.41
CA SER A 192 22.92 -43.28 34.34
C SER A 192 23.88 -44.33 34.91
N GLU A 193 23.50 -45.60 34.82
CA GLU A 193 24.36 -46.71 35.23
C GLU A 193 25.65 -46.77 34.41
N ALA A 194 25.58 -46.42 33.13
CA ALA A 194 26.76 -46.40 32.23
C ALA A 194 27.85 -45.41 32.67
N SER A 195 27.46 -44.28 33.25
CA SER A 195 28.38 -43.25 33.76
C SER A 195 28.60 -43.33 35.27
N GLY A 196 27.71 -44.03 36.00
CA GLY A 196 27.67 -44.07 37.45
C GLY A 196 27.31 -42.74 38.12
N ASN A 197 26.72 -41.80 37.38
CA ASN A 197 26.50 -40.44 37.83
C ASN A 197 25.04 -39.98 37.61
N TRP A 198 24.63 -39.06 38.48
CA TRP A 198 23.41 -38.27 38.28
C TRP A 198 23.66 -37.10 37.33
N THR A 199 22.75 -36.85 36.41
CA THR A 199 22.81 -35.76 35.46
C THR A 199 21.56 -34.89 35.57
N VAL A 200 21.73 -33.60 35.69
CA VAL A 200 20.63 -32.63 35.77
C VAL A 200 19.86 -32.60 34.44
N ILE A 201 18.55 -32.73 34.52
CA ILE A 201 17.63 -32.60 33.40
C ILE A 201 17.23 -31.14 33.27
N PRO A 202 17.50 -30.47 32.13
CA PRO A 202 16.96 -29.15 31.89
C PRO A 202 15.44 -29.21 31.68
N LEU A 203 14.68 -28.38 32.40
CA LEU A 203 13.23 -28.29 32.26
C LEU A 203 12.86 -27.24 31.21
N ASP A 204 13.32 -27.44 29.97
CA ASP A 204 13.19 -26.47 28.87
C ASP A 204 11.79 -26.38 28.27
N TYR A 205 10.93 -27.36 28.53
CA TYR A 205 9.61 -27.46 27.89
C TYR A 205 8.48 -27.59 28.90
N CYS A 206 7.35 -26.97 28.56
CA CYS A 206 6.06 -27.12 29.25
C CYS A 206 5.05 -27.76 28.31
N LEU A 207 4.39 -28.81 28.74
CA LEU A 207 3.23 -29.37 28.09
C LEU A 207 1.97 -28.74 28.67
N VAL A 208 1.24 -28.00 27.83
CA VAL A 208 -0.08 -27.47 28.15
C VAL A 208 -1.11 -28.44 27.58
N THR A 209 -2.02 -28.95 28.45
CA THR A 209 -3.05 -29.88 28.03
C THR A 209 -4.43 -29.32 28.34
N ALA A 210 -5.26 -29.21 27.31
CA ALA A 210 -6.67 -28.82 27.43
C ALA A 210 -7.43 -29.27 26.17
N GLU A 211 -8.76 -29.39 26.26
CA GLU A 211 -9.61 -29.76 25.13
C GLU A 211 -9.56 -28.69 24.04
N GLY A 212 -9.27 -29.09 22.81
CA GLY A 212 -9.25 -28.22 21.62
C GLY A 212 -8.15 -27.18 21.56
N ILE A 213 -7.22 -27.12 22.52
CA ILE A 213 -6.20 -26.07 22.60
C ILE A 213 -5.28 -26.02 21.38
N GLY A 214 -5.05 -27.14 20.70
CA GLY A 214 -4.12 -27.21 19.57
C GLY A 214 -4.75 -27.02 18.20
N THR A 215 -6.07 -26.84 18.11
CA THR A 215 -6.77 -26.78 16.80
C THR A 215 -6.41 -25.56 15.96
N GLU A 216 -6.12 -24.43 16.61
CA GLU A 216 -5.88 -23.14 15.96
C GLU A 216 -4.38 -22.78 15.79
N PHE A 217 -3.50 -23.58 16.42
CA PHE A 217 -2.07 -23.26 16.45
C PHE A 217 -1.24 -24.26 15.63
N ARG A 218 -0.03 -23.85 15.28
CA ARG A 218 0.93 -24.65 14.53
C ARG A 218 2.28 -24.69 15.23
N VAL A 219 3.07 -25.68 14.92
CA VAL A 219 4.49 -25.73 15.33
C VAL A 219 5.21 -24.49 14.79
N TRP A 220 5.99 -23.84 15.65
CA TRP A 220 6.71 -22.59 15.42
C TRP A 220 5.87 -21.32 15.49
N ASP A 221 4.61 -21.38 15.84
CA ASP A 221 3.87 -20.19 16.25
C ASP A 221 4.47 -19.60 17.51
N THR A 222 4.48 -18.27 17.59
CA THR A 222 4.70 -17.55 18.85
C THR A 222 3.34 -17.17 19.40
N VAL A 223 3.03 -17.67 20.59
CA VAL A 223 1.78 -17.43 21.29
C VAL A 223 2.01 -16.67 22.58
N THR A 224 1.07 -15.83 22.95
CA THR A 224 1.04 -15.17 24.25
C THR A 224 0.13 -15.99 25.15
N LEU A 225 0.67 -16.47 26.26
CA LEU A 225 -0.05 -17.18 27.31
C LEU A 225 -0.38 -16.19 28.43
N THR A 226 -1.61 -16.17 28.90
CA THR A 226 -2.08 -15.29 29.99
C THR A 226 -3.07 -16.03 30.91
N GLY A 227 -3.22 -15.51 32.11
CA GLY A 227 -4.22 -15.97 33.07
C GLY A 227 -3.94 -17.33 33.71
N THR A 228 -2.69 -17.81 33.69
CA THR A 228 -2.34 -19.10 34.30
C THR A 228 -2.41 -19.10 35.83
N GLY A 229 -2.27 -17.96 36.48
CA GLY A 229 -2.18 -17.83 37.93
C GLY A 229 -0.84 -18.27 38.51
N ALA A 230 0.15 -18.60 37.66
CA ALA A 230 1.45 -19.09 38.12
C ALA A 230 2.24 -18.03 38.89
N GLU A 231 2.15 -16.78 38.50
CA GLU A 231 2.82 -15.66 39.15
C GLU A 231 2.25 -15.41 40.57
N GLN A 232 0.92 -15.45 40.73
CA GLN A 232 0.26 -15.34 42.03
C GLN A 232 0.62 -16.51 42.95
N ALA A 233 0.91 -17.65 42.38
CA ALA A 233 1.39 -18.81 43.09
C ALA A 233 2.82 -18.69 43.64
N GLY A 234 3.55 -17.62 43.25
CA GLY A 234 4.97 -17.45 43.61
C GLY A 234 5.88 -18.53 43.03
N GLN A 235 5.39 -19.28 42.07
CA GLN A 235 6.01 -20.42 41.44
C GLN A 235 5.96 -20.21 39.92
N TRP A 236 7.05 -20.57 39.25
CA TRP A 236 7.15 -20.38 37.81
C TRP A 236 6.86 -18.94 37.36
N ALA A 237 7.59 -17.99 37.93
CA ALA A 237 7.61 -16.64 37.44
C ALA A 237 7.91 -16.63 35.92
N GLY A 238 7.02 -15.99 35.16
CA GLY A 238 7.16 -15.90 33.70
C GLY A 238 6.58 -17.11 32.92
N LEU A 239 5.66 -17.90 33.45
CA LEU A 239 4.87 -18.82 32.60
C LEU A 239 3.97 -18.04 31.65
N ASP A 240 3.32 -16.98 32.11
CA ASP A 240 2.61 -16.03 31.26
C ASP A 240 3.59 -15.25 30.36
N GLY A 241 3.12 -14.82 29.22
CA GLY A 241 3.92 -14.09 28.22
C GLY A 241 4.12 -14.82 26.91
N ASP A 242 5.05 -14.36 26.09
CA ASP A 242 5.27 -14.89 24.75
C ASP A 242 6.06 -16.21 24.80
N ARG A 243 5.51 -17.25 24.17
CA ARG A 243 6.07 -18.60 24.12
C ARG A 243 6.08 -19.15 22.70
N ILE A 244 7.06 -19.96 22.39
CA ILE A 244 7.16 -20.64 21.10
C ILE A 244 6.59 -22.05 21.21
N VAL A 245 5.75 -22.41 20.25
CA VAL A 245 5.13 -23.73 20.13
C VAL A 245 6.09 -24.70 19.45
N TYR A 246 6.51 -25.76 20.14
CA TYR A 246 7.42 -26.78 19.62
C TYR A 246 6.71 -28.09 19.25
N GLY A 247 5.47 -28.25 19.67
CA GLY A 247 4.64 -29.42 19.34
C GLY A 247 3.16 -29.11 19.54
N VAL A 248 2.33 -29.70 18.70
CA VAL A 248 0.88 -29.50 18.71
C VAL A 248 0.21 -30.84 18.49
N THR A 249 -0.80 -31.15 19.33
CA THR A 249 -1.83 -32.13 19.06
C THR A 249 -3.18 -31.46 19.25
N GLU A 250 -4.27 -32.12 18.96
CA GLU A 250 -5.62 -31.58 19.19
C GLU A 250 -5.83 -31.04 20.62
N THR A 251 -5.23 -31.69 21.60
CA THR A 251 -5.43 -31.41 23.04
C THR A 251 -4.19 -30.90 23.75
N THR A 252 -3.06 -30.74 23.07
CA THR A 252 -1.81 -30.31 23.71
C THR A 252 -1.03 -29.27 22.89
N LEU A 253 -0.39 -28.35 23.64
CA LEU A 253 0.67 -27.49 23.13
C LEU A 253 1.95 -27.75 23.93
N ARG A 254 3.05 -28.04 23.24
CA ARG A 254 4.37 -28.08 23.87
C ARG A 254 5.05 -26.72 23.62
N LEU A 255 5.21 -25.97 24.70
CA LEU A 255 5.81 -24.66 24.70
C LEU A 255 7.25 -24.73 25.21
N ARG A 256 8.14 -23.90 24.72
CA ARG A 256 9.46 -23.75 25.34
C ARG A 256 9.33 -22.83 26.54
N ALA A 257 9.83 -23.26 27.68
CA ALA A 257 10.02 -22.40 28.85
C ALA A 257 11.06 -21.33 28.56
N ASP A 258 11.03 -20.22 29.28
CA ASP A 258 12.07 -19.21 29.18
C ASP A 258 13.40 -19.78 29.73
N PRO A 259 14.50 -19.85 28.94
CA PRO A 259 15.76 -20.41 29.42
C PRO A 259 16.42 -19.61 30.56
N GLY A 260 15.92 -18.42 30.87
CA GLY A 260 16.36 -17.60 32.01
C GLY A 260 15.36 -17.54 33.17
N GLY A 261 14.22 -18.23 33.04
CA GLY A 261 13.16 -18.27 34.07
C GLY A 261 13.41 -19.24 35.20
N GLU A 262 12.67 -19.07 36.31
CA GLU A 262 12.67 -20.02 37.41
C GLU A 262 12.13 -21.38 36.95
N HIS A 263 12.78 -22.47 37.38
CA HIS A 263 12.40 -23.81 37.03
C HIS A 263 11.13 -24.24 37.78
N PHE A 264 10.33 -25.04 37.10
CA PHE A 264 9.03 -25.49 37.56
C PHE A 264 9.06 -26.97 37.94
N TYR A 265 8.92 -27.25 39.24
CA TYR A 265 9.03 -28.58 39.78
C TYR A 265 7.67 -29.19 40.16
N GLY A 266 6.71 -29.22 39.23
CA GLY A 266 5.40 -29.77 39.47
C GLY A 266 4.42 -29.60 38.32
N ARG A 267 3.16 -29.75 38.61
CA ARG A 267 2.07 -29.57 37.66
C ARG A 267 1.07 -28.55 38.20
N LEU A 268 0.76 -27.54 37.39
CA LEU A 268 -0.31 -26.59 37.65
C LEU A 268 -1.57 -27.08 36.93
N VAL A 269 -2.68 -27.19 37.61
CA VAL A 269 -3.99 -27.52 37.03
C VAL A 269 -4.95 -26.39 37.30
N HIS A 270 -5.47 -25.81 36.26
CA HIS A 270 -6.39 -24.68 36.26
C HIS A 270 -7.81 -25.17 35.96
N ASN A 271 -8.81 -24.80 36.78
CA ASN A 271 -10.21 -25.20 36.66
C ASN A 271 -11.12 -23.97 36.49
N GLY A 272 -10.84 -23.11 35.51
CA GLY A 272 -11.61 -21.88 35.28
C GLY A 272 -11.36 -20.81 36.33
N SER A 273 -11.83 -20.96 37.56
CA SER A 273 -11.74 -19.95 38.64
C SER A 273 -10.64 -20.24 39.66
N SER A 274 -10.09 -21.44 39.71
CA SER A 274 -9.00 -21.80 40.64
C SER A 274 -7.92 -22.60 39.95
N ALA A 275 -6.71 -22.53 40.49
CA ALA A 275 -5.58 -23.34 40.05
C ALA A 275 -5.05 -24.14 41.23
N VAL A 276 -4.71 -25.39 40.99
CA VAL A 276 -4.15 -26.30 41.99
C VAL A 276 -2.73 -26.65 41.57
N TRP A 277 -1.77 -26.35 42.44
CA TRP A 277 -0.40 -26.75 42.31
C TRP A 277 -0.17 -28.16 42.86
N VAL A 278 0.45 -29.02 42.09
CA VAL A 278 0.77 -30.37 42.49
C VAL A 278 2.26 -30.62 42.32
N SER A 279 2.96 -31.04 43.38
CA SER A 279 4.39 -31.36 43.30
C SER A 279 4.65 -32.51 42.31
N MET A 280 5.89 -32.64 41.80
CA MET A 280 6.25 -33.67 40.81
C MET A 280 5.98 -35.08 41.30
N ASP A 281 6.11 -35.33 42.62
CA ASP A 281 5.79 -36.61 43.26
C ASP A 281 4.31 -36.76 43.63
N GLY A 282 3.48 -35.74 43.38
CA GLY A 282 2.05 -35.77 43.68
C GLY A 282 1.67 -35.64 45.14
N THR A 283 2.62 -35.46 46.05
CA THR A 283 2.37 -35.52 47.51
C THR A 283 1.91 -34.24 48.13
N GLN A 284 2.21 -33.10 47.51
CA GLN A 284 1.83 -31.77 47.99
C GLN A 284 0.95 -31.05 46.97
N ARG A 285 -0.07 -30.34 47.49
CA ARG A 285 -1.02 -29.55 46.71
C ARG A 285 -1.26 -28.21 47.39
N GLU A 286 -1.37 -27.16 46.59
CA GLU A 286 -1.72 -25.83 47.02
C GLU A 286 -2.72 -25.25 46.06
N GLU A 287 -3.75 -24.55 46.56
CA GLU A 287 -4.82 -24.00 45.75
C GLU A 287 -4.65 -22.48 45.62
N TYR A 288 -4.87 -21.98 44.40
CA TYR A 288 -4.80 -20.58 44.06
C TYR A 288 -6.08 -20.13 43.34
N PHE A 289 -6.37 -18.86 43.42
CA PHE A 289 -7.51 -18.25 42.74
C PHE A 289 -7.00 -17.22 41.74
N PRO A 290 -6.74 -17.60 40.49
CA PRO A 290 -6.32 -16.64 39.45
C PRO A 290 -7.43 -15.63 39.16
N ALA A 291 -7.06 -14.40 38.84
CA ALA A 291 -8.01 -13.33 38.55
C ALA A 291 -8.74 -13.53 37.22
N GLU A 292 -8.10 -14.18 36.24
CA GLU A 292 -8.59 -14.38 34.86
C GLU A 292 -8.41 -15.82 34.43
N GLY A 293 -9.19 -16.26 33.44
CA GLY A 293 -9.05 -17.57 32.81
C GLY A 293 -7.83 -17.68 31.91
N VAL A 294 -7.35 -18.90 31.66
CA VAL A 294 -6.23 -19.15 30.75
C VAL A 294 -6.62 -18.82 29.32
N LYS A 295 -5.79 -18.01 28.68
CA LYS A 295 -5.89 -17.65 27.26
C LYS A 295 -4.57 -17.90 26.56
N VAL A 296 -4.64 -18.45 25.35
CA VAL A 296 -3.50 -18.61 24.42
C VAL A 296 -3.83 -17.88 23.15
N GLU A 297 -2.98 -16.97 22.72
CA GLU A 297 -3.27 -16.10 21.59
C GLU A 297 -2.04 -15.92 20.68
N ARG A 298 -2.19 -16.16 19.37
CA ARG A 298 -1.24 -15.71 18.37
C ARG A 298 -1.65 -14.32 17.92
N ARG A 299 -0.97 -13.31 18.45
CA ARG A 299 -1.30 -11.91 18.26
C ARG A 299 -0.82 -11.39 16.91
N VAL A 300 -1.61 -10.48 16.31
CA VAL A 300 -1.25 -9.69 15.13
C VAL A 300 -1.31 -8.21 15.52
N PRO A 301 -0.28 -7.41 15.28
CA PRO A 301 -0.28 -5.99 15.66
C PRO A 301 -1.35 -5.20 14.89
N ASP A 302 -1.76 -4.06 15.43
CA ASP A 302 -2.64 -3.12 14.75
C ASP A 302 -1.81 -2.24 13.82
N LEU A 303 -1.97 -2.50 12.52
CA LEU A 303 -1.17 -1.87 11.48
C LEU A 303 -2.03 -0.98 10.58
N GLU A 304 -1.57 0.24 10.33
CA GLU A 304 -2.27 1.23 9.52
C GLU A 304 -1.83 1.16 8.05
N TYR A 305 -0.53 1.03 7.81
CA TYR A 305 0.07 0.97 6.48
C TYR A 305 1.00 -0.22 6.39
N LEU A 306 0.93 -0.91 5.26
CA LEU A 306 1.64 -2.17 5.02
C LEU A 306 2.38 -2.12 3.69
N THR A 307 3.47 -2.85 3.63
CA THR A 307 4.21 -3.12 2.39
C THR A 307 4.89 -4.49 2.49
N GLU A 308 5.14 -5.13 1.36
CA GLU A 308 5.93 -6.34 1.29
C GLU A 308 7.35 -6.01 0.84
N CYS A 309 8.35 -6.57 1.50
CA CYS A 309 9.74 -6.45 1.13
C CYS A 309 10.51 -7.70 1.56
N ASP A 310 11.22 -8.34 0.63
CA ASP A 310 12.06 -9.50 0.88
C ASP A 310 11.32 -10.66 1.57
N ASN A 311 10.13 -11.01 1.05
CA ASN A 311 9.27 -12.06 1.57
C ASN A 311 8.86 -11.88 3.04
N ARG A 312 8.75 -10.62 3.48
CA ARG A 312 8.19 -10.19 4.76
C ARG A 312 7.13 -9.13 4.53
N VAL A 313 6.05 -9.21 5.26
CA VAL A 313 5.13 -8.08 5.38
C VAL A 313 5.64 -7.17 6.49
N TRP A 314 5.79 -5.92 6.13
CA TRP A 314 6.16 -4.83 7.01
C TRP A 314 4.94 -3.95 7.24
N GLY A 315 4.77 -3.45 8.46
CA GLY A 315 3.67 -2.53 8.76
C GLY A 315 4.02 -1.61 9.90
N CYS A 316 3.24 -0.55 10.07
CA CYS A 316 3.48 0.43 11.13
C CYS A 316 2.24 0.70 11.96
N SER A 317 2.48 0.99 13.25
CA SER A 317 1.49 1.41 14.23
C SER A 317 1.82 2.83 14.70
N SER A 318 0.93 3.79 14.44
CA SER A 318 1.12 5.16 14.90
C SER A 318 0.88 5.32 16.42
N SER A 319 0.02 4.50 16.99
CA SER A 319 -0.27 4.52 18.43
C SER A 319 0.93 4.10 19.29
N GLU A 320 1.70 3.13 18.79
CA GLU A 320 2.90 2.60 19.43
C GLU A 320 4.18 3.28 18.93
N ASN A 321 4.11 3.95 17.78
CA ASN A 321 5.23 4.54 17.06
C ASN A 321 6.29 3.49 16.65
N VAL A 322 5.82 2.31 16.23
CA VAL A 322 6.62 1.12 15.93
C VAL A 322 6.41 0.68 14.49
N ILE A 323 7.48 0.22 13.87
CA ILE A 323 7.46 -0.51 12.60
C ILE A 323 7.69 -1.97 12.91
N TYR A 324 6.80 -2.84 12.44
CA TYR A 324 6.82 -4.28 12.60
C TYR A 324 7.15 -4.99 11.29
N ALA A 325 7.81 -6.15 11.38
CA ALA A 325 7.90 -7.10 10.28
C ALA A 325 7.47 -8.50 10.76
N CYS A 326 6.69 -9.18 9.96
CA CYS A 326 6.34 -10.56 10.23
C CYS A 326 7.57 -11.49 10.11
N LYS A 327 7.45 -12.73 10.57
CA LYS A 327 8.42 -13.78 10.33
C LYS A 327 8.59 -14.02 8.82
N LEU A 328 9.79 -14.36 8.39
CA LEU A 328 10.10 -14.57 6.97
C LEU A 328 9.17 -15.61 6.33
N GLY A 329 8.42 -15.19 5.32
CA GLY A 329 7.44 -16.00 4.59
C GLY A 329 6.19 -16.39 5.39
N ASP A 330 6.02 -15.88 6.61
CA ASP A 330 4.91 -16.26 7.49
C ASP A 330 4.23 -15.01 8.08
N PRO A 331 3.18 -14.50 7.44
CA PRO A 331 2.47 -13.30 7.87
C PRO A 331 1.56 -13.53 9.09
N THR A 332 1.47 -14.74 9.63
CA THR A 332 0.70 -15.02 10.84
C THR A 332 1.50 -14.79 12.12
N ASN A 333 2.84 -14.77 12.04
CA ASN A 333 3.74 -14.61 13.18
C ASN A 333 4.46 -13.25 13.16
N TRP A 334 4.21 -12.43 14.19
CA TRP A 334 4.74 -11.06 14.32
C TRP A 334 5.62 -10.84 15.55
N PHE A 335 5.63 -11.78 16.50
CA PHE A 335 6.32 -11.68 17.78
C PHE A 335 7.32 -12.82 18.02
N SER A 336 7.90 -13.38 16.94
CA SER A 336 8.90 -14.45 17.03
C SER A 336 10.30 -13.84 17.14
N TYR A 337 10.91 -13.92 18.32
CA TYR A 337 12.23 -13.33 18.62
C TYR A 337 13.15 -14.40 19.20
N ARG A 338 13.63 -15.32 18.35
CA ARG A 338 14.49 -16.46 18.73
C ARG A 338 15.97 -16.20 18.50
N GLY A 339 16.33 -15.11 17.83
CA GLY A 339 17.70 -14.82 17.41
C GLY A 339 18.11 -15.49 16.09
N ILE A 340 17.14 -15.95 15.28
CA ILE A 340 17.41 -16.57 13.98
C ILE A 340 17.04 -15.65 12.82
N ALA A 341 17.60 -15.92 11.62
CA ALA A 341 17.40 -15.09 10.43
C ALA A 341 15.92 -14.96 9.99
N ALA A 342 15.09 -15.95 10.28
CA ALA A 342 13.67 -15.96 9.91
C ALA A 342 12.76 -15.21 10.89
N ASP A 343 13.27 -14.75 12.02
CA ASP A 343 12.44 -14.12 13.07
C ASP A 343 11.74 -12.84 12.62
N SER A 344 10.69 -12.50 13.37
CA SER A 344 10.01 -11.21 13.31
C SER A 344 10.95 -10.06 13.70
N TYR A 345 10.55 -8.85 13.38
CA TYR A 345 11.31 -7.65 13.77
C TYR A 345 10.35 -6.54 14.20
N ALA A 346 10.80 -5.74 15.17
CA ALA A 346 10.11 -4.53 15.59
C ALA A 346 11.11 -3.45 15.94
N VAL A 347 10.82 -2.22 15.53
CA VAL A 347 11.67 -1.07 15.84
C VAL A 347 10.81 0.17 16.13
N THR A 348 11.08 0.81 17.27
CA THR A 348 10.46 2.09 17.61
C THR A 348 11.16 3.21 16.87
N VAL A 349 10.38 4.13 16.29
CA VAL A 349 10.90 5.32 15.59
C VAL A 349 10.86 6.54 16.50
N GLY A 350 11.92 7.36 16.44
CA GLY A 350 12.04 8.57 17.30
C GLY A 350 11.45 9.84 16.67
N SER A 351 10.81 9.77 15.50
CA SER A 351 10.25 10.93 14.82
C SER A 351 8.84 11.25 15.29
N ASP A 352 8.47 12.54 15.28
CA ASP A 352 7.16 13.02 15.70
C ASP A 352 6.07 12.76 14.64
N GLY A 353 4.82 12.72 15.10
CA GLY A 353 3.61 12.61 14.30
C GLY A 353 3.27 11.17 13.88
N PRO A 354 2.06 10.96 13.35
CA PRO A 354 1.61 9.64 12.89
C PRO A 354 2.29 9.25 11.59
N PHE A 355 2.31 7.95 11.31
CA PHE A 355 2.66 7.47 9.99
C PHE A 355 1.61 7.90 8.95
N THR A 356 2.03 8.11 7.73
CA THR A 356 1.19 8.58 6.62
C THR A 356 1.24 7.69 5.39
N GLY A 357 2.06 6.64 5.40
CA GLY A 357 2.12 5.67 4.31
C GLY A 357 3.29 4.72 4.44
N ALA A 358 3.22 3.62 3.69
CA ALA A 358 4.30 2.65 3.54
C ALA A 358 4.38 2.17 2.08
N ALA A 359 5.59 1.90 1.60
CA ALA A 359 5.83 1.36 0.27
C ALA A 359 7.16 0.62 0.21
N THR A 360 7.30 -0.31 -0.72
CA THR A 360 8.59 -0.91 -1.06
C THR A 360 9.07 -0.37 -2.38
N CYS A 361 10.29 0.11 -2.42
CA CYS A 361 10.94 0.59 -3.63
C CYS A 361 12.43 0.30 -3.57
N MET A 362 13.01 -0.18 -4.68
CA MET A 362 14.44 -0.49 -4.81
C MET A 362 14.98 -1.44 -3.72
N GLY A 363 14.15 -2.40 -3.27
CA GLY A 363 14.51 -3.35 -2.20
C GLY A 363 14.53 -2.76 -0.79
N TYR A 364 13.96 -1.58 -0.58
CA TYR A 364 13.82 -0.96 0.74
C TYR A 364 12.37 -0.93 1.19
N ALA A 365 12.12 -1.29 2.44
CA ALA A 365 10.86 -0.99 3.10
C ALA A 365 10.87 0.47 3.59
N LEU A 366 9.94 1.27 3.09
CA LEU A 366 9.85 2.70 3.31
C LEU A 366 8.61 3.03 4.12
N PHE A 367 8.78 3.84 5.18
CA PHE A 367 7.69 4.32 6.01
C PHE A 367 7.73 5.85 6.08
N PHE A 368 6.58 6.45 5.83
CA PHE A 368 6.46 7.90 5.72
C PHE A 368 5.73 8.49 6.91
N LYS A 369 6.20 9.64 7.34
CA LYS A 369 5.45 10.66 8.09
C LYS A 369 5.43 11.94 7.26
N GLU A 370 4.65 12.96 7.58
CA GLU A 370 4.56 14.17 6.74
C GLU A 370 5.91 14.86 6.47
N ASN A 371 6.86 14.75 7.41
CA ASN A 371 8.15 15.44 7.33
C ASN A 371 9.37 14.51 7.48
N THR A 372 9.15 13.20 7.37
CA THR A 372 10.24 12.21 7.54
C THR A 372 9.97 10.99 6.69
N LEU A 373 11.01 10.47 6.08
CA LEU A 373 11.07 9.17 5.43
C LEU A 373 11.96 8.24 6.26
N HIS A 374 11.43 7.12 6.70
CA HIS A 374 12.15 6.04 7.33
C HIS A 374 12.44 4.96 6.29
N LYS A 375 13.70 4.62 6.12
CA LYS A 375 14.17 3.58 5.20
C LYS A 375 14.78 2.44 5.99
N LEU A 376 14.23 1.24 5.79
CA LEU A 376 14.73 -0.01 6.38
C LEU A 376 15.44 -0.84 5.31
N TYR A 377 16.57 -1.38 5.68
CA TYR A 377 17.38 -2.27 4.85
C TYR A 377 18.16 -3.26 5.71
N GLY A 378 18.58 -4.35 5.11
CA GLY A 378 19.22 -5.49 5.77
C GLY A 378 18.61 -6.79 5.26
N SER A 379 19.16 -7.93 5.62
CA SER A 379 18.73 -9.25 5.16
C SER A 379 18.06 -10.10 6.26
N LYS A 380 18.31 -9.76 7.51
CA LYS A 380 17.83 -10.50 8.70
C LYS A 380 17.71 -9.57 9.91
N PRO A 381 16.95 -9.94 10.94
CA PRO A 381 16.70 -9.09 12.11
C PRO A 381 17.96 -8.54 12.79
N SER A 382 19.06 -9.31 12.80
CA SER A 382 20.32 -8.89 13.42
C SER A 382 21.10 -7.84 12.65
N ASP A 383 20.80 -7.62 11.36
CA ASP A 383 21.45 -6.63 10.51
C ASP A 383 20.50 -5.57 9.94
N PHE A 384 19.22 -5.61 10.30
CA PHE A 384 18.28 -4.55 9.90
C PHE A 384 18.70 -3.21 10.47
N GLN A 385 18.73 -2.22 9.60
CA GLN A 385 19.08 -0.85 9.93
C GLN A 385 17.96 0.10 9.51
N LEU A 386 17.65 1.04 10.41
CA LEU A 386 16.69 2.11 10.18
C LEU A 386 17.45 3.42 9.92
N SER A 387 17.28 3.96 8.73
CA SER A 387 17.76 5.29 8.36
C SER A 387 16.59 6.25 8.26
N SER A 388 16.69 7.41 8.88
CA SER A 388 15.64 8.44 8.89
C SER A 388 16.11 9.68 8.14
N LEU A 389 15.39 10.06 7.11
CA LEU A 389 15.65 11.25 6.29
C LEU A 389 14.58 12.30 6.57
N ARG A 390 15.00 13.49 6.99
CA ARG A 390 14.08 14.63 7.10
C ARG A 390 13.81 15.22 5.71
N CYS A 391 12.62 14.98 5.20
CA CYS A 391 12.15 15.44 3.89
C CYS A 391 10.63 15.53 3.90
N ARG A 392 10.03 16.10 2.84
CA ARG A 392 8.58 16.03 2.65
C ARG A 392 8.16 14.60 2.32
N GLY A 393 7.46 13.97 3.26
CA GLY A 393 6.88 12.66 3.07
C GLY A 393 5.44 12.74 2.54
N VAL A 394 4.67 11.68 2.74
CA VAL A 394 3.30 11.58 2.23
C VAL A 394 2.36 12.48 3.03
N ALA A 395 1.47 13.20 2.36
CA ALA A 395 0.44 14.02 3.00
C ALA A 395 -0.59 13.15 3.74
N ARG A 396 -1.24 13.69 4.76
CA ARG A 396 -2.37 13.02 5.42
C ARG A 396 -3.45 12.67 4.39
N ASN A 397 -4.08 11.52 4.55
CA ASN A 397 -5.10 10.98 3.64
C ASN A 397 -4.58 10.69 2.21
N ALA A 398 -3.27 10.72 1.98
CA ALA A 398 -2.66 10.48 0.69
C ALA A 398 -1.81 9.18 0.62
N ALA A 399 -1.88 8.29 1.61
CA ALA A 399 -1.13 7.04 1.63
C ALA A 399 -1.31 6.20 0.34
N ARG A 400 -2.50 6.23 -0.22
CA ARG A 400 -2.82 5.47 -1.44
C ARG A 400 -2.33 6.13 -2.73
N SER A 401 -1.75 7.34 -2.65
CA SER A 401 -1.06 7.97 -3.78
C SER A 401 0.30 7.35 -4.07
N LEU A 402 0.85 6.57 -3.12
CA LEU A 402 2.13 5.87 -3.29
C LEU A 402 2.04 4.88 -4.45
N CYS A 403 2.91 5.06 -5.43
CA CYS A 403 2.97 4.20 -6.61
C CYS A 403 4.40 4.11 -7.12
N VAL A 404 4.89 2.88 -7.29
CA VAL A 404 6.21 2.63 -7.88
C VAL A 404 6.06 2.45 -9.38
N LEU A 405 6.83 3.20 -10.13
CA LEU A 405 6.86 3.15 -11.59
C LEU A 405 8.29 3.35 -12.08
N ASN A 406 8.82 2.38 -12.82
CA ASN A 406 10.18 2.38 -13.34
C ASN A 406 11.22 2.68 -12.23
N GLU A 407 11.15 1.91 -11.13
CA GLU A 407 12.05 2.03 -9.96
C GLU A 407 11.99 3.39 -9.23
N THR A 408 11.08 4.26 -9.58
CA THR A 408 10.84 5.54 -8.93
C THR A 408 9.52 5.50 -8.17
N LEU A 409 9.52 5.96 -6.92
CA LEU A 409 8.32 6.06 -6.10
C LEU A 409 7.71 7.45 -6.22
N TYR A 410 6.47 7.53 -6.71
CA TYR A 410 5.68 8.75 -6.80
C TYR A 410 4.67 8.81 -5.67
N TYR A 411 4.46 10.00 -5.12
CA TYR A 411 3.46 10.22 -4.06
C TYR A 411 3.07 11.68 -3.91
N LEU A 412 1.90 11.91 -3.32
CA LEU A 412 1.45 13.26 -2.96
C LEU A 412 1.97 13.64 -1.57
N SER A 413 2.74 14.71 -1.52
CA SER A 413 3.20 15.37 -0.29
C SER A 413 2.36 16.62 0.02
N PRO A 414 2.49 17.23 1.21
CA PRO A 414 1.85 18.52 1.51
C PRO A 414 2.19 19.65 0.53
N ASP A 415 3.36 19.58 -0.12
CA ASP A 415 3.87 20.61 -1.03
C ASP A 415 3.63 20.29 -2.53
N GLY A 416 3.00 19.16 -2.83
CA GLY A 416 2.74 18.67 -4.18
C GLY A 416 3.28 17.26 -4.43
N VAL A 417 3.33 16.84 -5.70
CA VAL A 417 3.76 15.48 -6.06
C VAL A 417 5.28 15.39 -6.05
N MET A 418 5.76 14.35 -5.38
CA MET A 418 7.19 14.06 -5.24
C MET A 418 7.53 12.76 -5.98
N ALA A 419 8.77 12.67 -6.44
CA ALA A 419 9.40 11.46 -6.97
C ALA A 419 10.63 11.14 -6.11
N TRP A 420 10.76 9.88 -5.68
CA TRP A 420 11.91 9.38 -4.94
C TRP A 420 12.59 8.25 -5.71
N ASP A 421 13.89 8.39 -5.93
CA ASP A 421 14.76 7.48 -6.70
C ASP A 421 15.89 6.84 -5.87
N GLY A 422 15.71 6.81 -4.55
CA GLY A 422 16.71 6.30 -3.62
C GLY A 422 17.47 7.40 -2.85
N SER A 423 17.38 8.66 -3.28
CA SER A 423 18.04 9.82 -2.69
C SER A 423 17.05 10.74 -1.94
N ILE A 424 17.11 12.04 -2.19
CA ILE A 424 16.18 13.03 -1.64
C ILE A 424 14.99 13.17 -2.60
N PRO A 425 13.73 13.11 -2.09
CA PRO A 425 12.57 13.29 -2.97
C PRO A 425 12.58 14.63 -3.71
N ALA A 426 12.35 14.58 -5.02
CA ALA A 426 12.27 15.75 -5.89
C ALA A 426 10.81 16.08 -6.23
N LYS A 427 10.46 17.38 -6.26
CA LYS A 427 9.12 17.81 -6.65
C LYS A 427 8.96 17.76 -8.17
N VAL A 428 7.97 16.99 -8.66
CA VAL A 428 7.67 16.85 -10.10
C VAL A 428 6.44 17.64 -10.54
N SER A 429 5.69 18.22 -9.60
CA SER A 429 4.47 18.98 -9.88
C SER A 429 4.68 20.50 -9.91
N ALA A 430 5.85 20.97 -10.36
CA ALA A 430 6.13 22.40 -10.42
C ALA A 430 5.21 23.17 -11.40
N ALA A 431 4.71 22.50 -12.43
CA ALA A 431 3.78 23.06 -13.40
C ALA A 431 2.31 23.13 -12.91
N LEU A 432 1.99 22.49 -11.77
CA LEU A 432 0.63 22.45 -11.23
C LEU A 432 0.45 23.48 -10.10
N ASP A 433 -0.78 23.97 -9.94
CA ASP A 433 -1.14 24.82 -8.80
C ASP A 433 -1.06 24.02 -7.48
N ALA A 434 -0.07 24.37 -6.66
CA ALA A 434 0.15 23.72 -5.36
C ALA A 434 -1.07 23.88 -4.42
N GLY A 435 -1.82 24.98 -4.51
CA GLY A 435 -3.03 25.23 -3.73
C GLY A 435 -4.12 24.22 -4.04
N ARG A 436 -4.20 23.72 -5.27
CA ARG A 436 -5.16 22.68 -5.70
C ARG A 436 -4.77 21.27 -5.30
N LEU A 437 -3.52 21.05 -4.87
CA LEU A 437 -2.99 19.78 -4.38
C LEU A 437 -2.93 19.68 -2.86
N ALA A 438 -3.14 20.79 -2.15
CA ALA A 438 -3.08 20.85 -0.70
C ALA A 438 -4.40 20.45 -0.02
N ASN A 439 -4.32 19.99 1.25
CA ASN A 439 -5.47 19.68 2.11
C ASN A 439 -6.46 18.69 1.48
N VAL A 440 -5.93 17.60 0.96
CA VAL A 440 -6.73 16.57 0.29
C VAL A 440 -7.57 15.75 1.29
N LYS A 441 -8.80 15.40 0.93
CA LYS A 441 -9.63 14.42 1.64
C LYS A 441 -9.21 13.01 1.31
N GLN A 442 -8.76 12.81 0.07
CA GLN A 442 -8.30 11.52 -0.44
C GLN A 442 -7.38 11.74 -1.64
N ALA A 443 -6.33 10.92 -1.71
CA ALA A 443 -5.53 10.78 -2.92
C ALA A 443 -5.27 9.29 -3.18
N VAL A 444 -5.42 8.89 -4.46
CA VAL A 444 -5.21 7.50 -4.90
C VAL A 444 -4.32 7.52 -6.14
N GLY A 445 -3.31 6.66 -6.17
CA GLY A 445 -2.36 6.53 -7.25
C GLY A 445 -2.47 5.20 -7.98
N GLY A 446 -2.09 5.22 -9.25
CA GLY A 446 -1.96 4.04 -10.08
C GLY A 446 -0.98 4.27 -11.21
N ALA A 447 -0.57 3.20 -11.89
CA ALA A 447 0.38 3.28 -12.99
C ALA A 447 -0.08 2.48 -14.20
N LEU A 448 0.15 3.04 -15.39
CA LEU A 448 -0.04 2.36 -16.67
C LEU A 448 0.89 2.98 -17.72
N ASP A 449 1.64 2.16 -18.46
CA ASP A 449 2.45 2.58 -19.62
C ASP A 449 3.39 3.77 -19.35
N GLY A 450 4.14 3.72 -18.27
CA GLY A 450 5.07 4.79 -17.91
C GLY A 450 4.38 6.09 -17.44
N ARG A 451 3.09 6.03 -17.09
CA ARG A 451 2.32 7.16 -16.56
C ARG A 451 1.86 6.89 -15.15
N TYR A 452 2.05 7.88 -14.31
CA TYR A 452 1.51 7.91 -12.96
C TYR A 452 0.16 8.63 -12.99
N TYR A 453 -0.88 7.93 -12.58
CA TYR A 453 -2.24 8.45 -12.41
C TYR A 453 -2.43 8.84 -10.96
N LEU A 454 -2.92 10.04 -10.72
CA LEU A 454 -3.18 10.57 -9.38
C LEU A 454 -4.58 11.16 -9.29
N HIS A 455 -5.47 10.45 -8.62
CA HIS A 455 -6.75 11.00 -8.20
C HIS A 455 -6.56 11.84 -6.94
N VAL A 456 -7.10 13.05 -6.96
CA VAL A 456 -7.09 13.99 -5.83
C VAL A 456 -8.52 14.45 -5.57
N SER A 457 -9.03 14.21 -4.37
CA SER A 457 -10.34 14.69 -3.92
C SER A 457 -10.17 15.72 -2.80
N ARG A 458 -10.81 16.86 -2.97
CA ARG A 458 -10.92 17.95 -2.00
C ARG A 458 -12.40 18.21 -1.70
N GLU A 459 -12.69 19.24 -0.91
CA GLU A 459 -14.07 19.54 -0.49
C GLU A 459 -15.03 19.75 -1.66
N ASN A 460 -14.62 20.55 -2.63
CA ASN A 460 -15.45 20.98 -3.76
C ASN A 460 -14.80 20.69 -5.12
N GLU A 461 -13.73 19.90 -5.15
CA GLU A 461 -12.97 19.64 -6.35
C GLU A 461 -12.45 18.20 -6.37
N VAL A 462 -12.61 17.55 -7.51
CA VAL A 462 -12.08 16.22 -7.77
C VAL A 462 -11.34 16.25 -9.09
N ARG A 463 -10.12 15.72 -9.11
CA ARG A 463 -9.24 15.72 -10.28
C ARG A 463 -8.60 14.37 -10.48
N LEU A 464 -8.40 13.98 -11.73
CA LEU A 464 -7.53 12.89 -12.13
C LEU A 464 -6.37 13.47 -12.95
N LEU A 465 -5.21 13.54 -12.32
CA LEU A 465 -3.98 14.03 -12.93
C LEU A 465 -3.16 12.86 -13.46
N VAL A 466 -2.54 13.03 -14.61
CA VAL A 466 -1.70 12.00 -15.25
C VAL A 466 -0.33 12.59 -15.54
N TYR A 467 0.70 12.00 -14.98
CA TYR A 467 2.09 12.38 -15.19
C TYR A 467 2.79 11.41 -16.13
N ASP A 468 3.18 11.88 -17.31
CA ASP A 468 4.03 11.13 -18.23
C ASP A 468 5.48 11.22 -17.73
N THR A 469 5.98 10.11 -17.17
CA THR A 469 7.28 10.11 -16.49
C THR A 469 8.46 10.19 -17.45
N GLU A 470 8.27 9.76 -18.71
CA GLU A 470 9.31 9.81 -19.73
C GLU A 470 9.55 11.25 -20.23
N ARG A 471 8.49 12.04 -20.28
CA ARG A 471 8.51 13.40 -20.84
C ARG A 471 8.44 14.50 -19.79
N GLY A 472 8.09 14.15 -18.56
CA GLY A 472 7.92 15.12 -17.49
C GLY A 472 6.67 16.00 -17.66
N LEU A 473 5.64 15.51 -18.34
CA LEU A 473 4.45 16.27 -18.70
C LEU A 473 3.24 15.88 -17.87
N TRP A 474 2.50 16.87 -17.40
CA TRP A 474 1.21 16.68 -16.72
C TRP A 474 0.04 16.81 -17.69
N HIS A 475 -0.99 16.03 -17.43
CA HIS A 475 -2.29 16.07 -18.10
C HIS A 475 -3.39 15.92 -17.08
N GLU A 476 -4.63 16.24 -17.46
CA GLU A 476 -5.82 16.01 -16.63
C GLU A 476 -6.82 15.21 -17.43
N GLU A 477 -7.39 14.18 -16.80
CA GLU A 477 -8.46 13.37 -17.37
C GLU A 477 -9.75 13.56 -16.57
N ASP A 478 -10.88 13.18 -17.14
CA ASP A 478 -12.17 13.16 -16.46
C ASP A 478 -12.14 12.17 -15.29
N VAL A 479 -12.87 12.49 -14.26
CA VAL A 479 -12.82 11.75 -13.00
C VAL A 479 -13.48 10.38 -13.13
N CYS A 480 -12.67 9.34 -13.00
CA CYS A 480 -13.11 7.96 -12.97
C CYS A 480 -12.18 7.13 -12.06
N SER A 481 -12.02 7.51 -10.76
CA SER A 481 -10.97 6.82 -10.00
C SER A 481 -10.91 7.11 -8.51
N PHE A 482 -11.94 6.75 -7.74
CA PHE A 482 -11.86 6.77 -6.26
C PHE A 482 -11.04 5.61 -5.70
N GLU A 483 -10.82 4.56 -6.51
CA GLU A 483 -9.98 3.42 -6.23
C GLU A 483 -9.24 3.00 -7.49
N MET A 484 -7.99 2.55 -7.33
CA MET A 484 -7.16 2.08 -8.44
C MET A 484 -6.43 0.80 -8.06
N ALA A 485 -6.30 -0.12 -9.01
CA ALA A 485 -5.40 -1.26 -8.92
C ALA A 485 -4.61 -1.38 -10.22
N SER A 486 -3.28 -1.30 -10.12
CA SER A 486 -2.37 -1.44 -11.24
C SER A 486 -1.93 -2.89 -11.36
N THR A 487 -1.95 -3.41 -12.57
CA THR A 487 -1.28 -4.64 -12.96
C THR A 487 -0.11 -4.28 -13.86
N GLY A 488 0.81 -5.20 -14.16
CA GLY A 488 1.87 -4.93 -15.13
C GLY A 488 1.39 -4.56 -16.54
N GLY A 489 0.12 -4.75 -16.85
CA GLY A 489 -0.47 -4.55 -18.17
C GLY A 489 -1.77 -3.74 -18.21
N GLN A 490 -2.43 -3.48 -17.10
CA GLN A 490 -3.72 -2.79 -17.05
C GLN A 490 -3.85 -1.93 -15.79
N LEU A 491 -4.64 -0.89 -15.88
CA LEU A 491 -5.07 -0.08 -14.74
C LEU A 491 -6.59 -0.18 -14.59
N TYR A 492 -7.02 -0.70 -13.46
CA TYR A 492 -8.43 -0.73 -13.06
C TYR A 492 -8.77 0.54 -12.29
N LEU A 493 -9.89 1.14 -12.63
CA LEU A 493 -10.40 2.38 -12.05
C LEU A 493 -11.82 2.16 -11.53
N TRP A 494 -12.14 2.67 -10.37
CA TRP A 494 -13.51 2.66 -9.84
C TRP A 494 -14.03 4.08 -9.65
N ASP A 495 -15.17 4.38 -10.29
CA ASP A 495 -15.77 5.72 -10.31
C ASP A 495 -16.81 5.98 -9.19
N GLY A 496 -16.93 5.08 -8.23
CA GLY A 496 -17.96 5.11 -7.18
C GLY A 496 -19.18 4.25 -7.49
N ARG A 497 -19.33 3.76 -8.73
CA ARG A 497 -20.45 2.92 -9.19
C ARG A 497 -20.01 1.73 -10.03
N ALA A 498 -19.05 1.94 -10.90
CA ALA A 498 -18.60 0.94 -11.86
C ALA A 498 -17.08 0.78 -11.87
N LEU A 499 -16.65 -0.40 -12.24
CA LEU A 499 -15.27 -0.74 -12.50
C LEU A 499 -14.96 -0.53 -13.98
N TRP A 500 -13.84 0.12 -14.25
CA TRP A 500 -13.35 0.45 -15.59
C TRP A 500 -11.94 -0.07 -15.80
N ALA A 501 -11.62 -0.40 -17.04
CA ALA A 501 -10.26 -0.63 -17.51
C ALA A 501 -9.78 0.58 -18.32
N ALA A 502 -8.60 1.09 -18.01
CA ALA A 502 -8.06 2.30 -18.63
C ALA A 502 -7.65 2.08 -20.09
N ASP A 503 -7.17 0.89 -20.46
CA ASP A 503 -6.84 0.54 -21.84
C ASP A 503 -7.79 -0.56 -22.36
N PRO A 504 -8.69 -0.25 -23.32
CA PRO A 504 -9.64 -1.20 -23.84
C PRO A 504 -9.02 -2.25 -24.78
N SER A 505 -7.79 -2.03 -25.25
CA SER A 505 -7.09 -2.94 -26.16
C SER A 505 -6.44 -4.12 -25.44
N ARG A 506 -6.28 -4.00 -24.11
CA ARG A 506 -5.63 -5.01 -23.28
C ARG A 506 -6.63 -5.97 -22.66
N GLU A 507 -6.14 -7.16 -22.36
CA GLU A 507 -6.93 -8.13 -21.62
C GLU A 507 -7.28 -7.58 -20.24
N THR A 508 -8.49 -7.84 -19.83
CA THR A 508 -8.99 -7.54 -18.50
C THR A 508 -9.24 -8.87 -17.82
N ALA A 509 -8.62 -9.08 -16.66
CA ALA A 509 -8.77 -10.32 -15.89
C ALA A 509 -10.27 -10.68 -15.78
N GLY A 510 -10.76 -11.50 -16.70
CA GLY A 510 -12.09 -12.06 -16.80
C GLY A 510 -13.29 -11.20 -16.56
N GLN A 511 -13.11 -9.95 -16.56
CA GLN A 511 -14.18 -9.00 -16.32
C GLN A 511 -15.12 -8.96 -17.52
N ARG A 512 -16.41 -9.12 -17.28
CA ARG A 512 -17.43 -8.95 -18.32
C ARG A 512 -17.38 -7.50 -18.81
N SER A 513 -17.19 -7.30 -20.10
CA SER A 513 -17.27 -5.97 -20.70
C SER A 513 -18.74 -5.60 -20.88
N GLU A 514 -19.17 -4.51 -20.27
CA GLU A 514 -20.48 -3.89 -20.54
C GLU A 514 -20.43 -2.94 -21.74
N GLY A 515 -19.22 -2.62 -22.23
CA GLY A 515 -19.01 -1.76 -23.38
C GLY A 515 -17.76 -0.90 -23.27
N THR A 516 -17.40 -0.29 -24.38
CA THR A 516 -16.29 0.68 -24.47
C THR A 516 -16.86 2.03 -24.86
N GLU A 517 -16.32 3.12 -24.31
CA GLU A 517 -16.67 4.48 -24.72
C GLU A 517 -16.52 4.64 -26.24
N GLN A 518 -17.51 5.22 -26.89
CA GLN A 518 -17.49 5.46 -28.34
C GLN A 518 -16.58 6.63 -28.72
N GLY A 519 -16.45 7.58 -27.84
CA GLY A 519 -15.61 8.76 -27.94
C GLY A 519 -15.44 9.39 -26.58
N VAL A 520 -14.59 10.38 -26.50
CA VAL A 520 -14.21 11.05 -25.26
C VAL A 520 -14.59 12.52 -25.38
N GLU A 521 -15.23 13.09 -24.36
CA GLU A 521 -15.34 14.53 -24.23
C GLU A 521 -13.94 15.10 -23.96
N PHE A 522 -13.56 16.17 -24.65
CA PHE A 522 -12.27 16.79 -24.47
C PHE A 522 -12.36 18.31 -24.46
N ALA A 523 -11.46 18.93 -23.73
CA ALA A 523 -11.25 20.37 -23.73
C ALA A 523 -9.77 20.69 -23.58
N LEU A 524 -9.34 21.79 -24.18
CA LEU A 524 -7.98 22.31 -24.07
C LEU A 524 -8.02 23.83 -24.19
N THR A 525 -7.34 24.53 -23.30
CA THR A 525 -7.12 25.97 -23.36
C THR A 525 -5.62 26.23 -23.43
N THR A 526 -5.13 26.78 -24.52
CA THR A 526 -3.69 27.08 -24.70
C THR A 526 -3.20 28.13 -23.69
N GLY A 527 -1.90 28.22 -23.51
CA GLY A 527 -1.28 29.41 -22.99
C GLY A 527 -1.50 30.61 -23.93
N ASP A 528 -0.97 31.77 -23.58
CA ASP A 528 -1.06 32.97 -24.39
C ASP A 528 -0.16 32.83 -25.62
N LEU A 529 -0.78 32.84 -26.80
CA LEU A 529 -0.09 32.83 -28.10
C LEU A 529 0.31 34.25 -28.47
N GLY A 530 1.60 34.52 -28.71
CA GLY A 530 2.10 35.83 -29.14
C GLY A 530 2.86 36.64 -28.09
N LEU A 531 3.04 36.10 -26.86
CA LEU A 531 3.81 36.77 -25.79
C LEU A 531 5.32 36.88 -26.05
N ASP A 532 5.83 36.22 -27.09
CA ASP A 532 7.24 36.30 -27.53
C ASP A 532 7.65 37.65 -28.10
N SER A 533 6.67 38.53 -28.33
CA SER A 533 6.91 39.90 -28.80
C SER A 533 5.98 40.88 -28.10
N PRO A 534 6.50 42.00 -27.56
CA PRO A 534 5.70 43.03 -26.91
C PRO A 534 4.86 43.88 -27.90
N GLU A 535 5.05 43.68 -29.20
CA GLU A 535 4.32 44.41 -30.21
C GLU A 535 2.96 43.81 -30.49
N GLU A 536 1.92 44.63 -30.55
CA GLU A 536 0.61 44.21 -31.03
C GLU A 536 0.68 43.73 -32.48
N ARG A 537 0.18 42.52 -32.72
CA ARG A 537 0.18 41.91 -34.05
C ARG A 537 -1.25 41.61 -34.51
N TYR A 538 -1.43 41.49 -35.82
CA TYR A 538 -2.68 41.00 -36.39
C TYR A 538 -2.55 39.51 -36.68
N LEU A 539 -3.29 38.68 -35.98
CA LEU A 539 -3.45 37.27 -36.34
C LEU A 539 -4.52 37.18 -37.44
N SER A 540 -4.12 36.74 -38.62
CA SER A 540 -5.01 36.71 -39.80
C SER A 540 -5.54 35.29 -40.07
N ARG A 541 -4.81 34.26 -39.69
CA ARG A 541 -5.17 32.86 -39.95
C ARG A 541 -4.56 31.93 -38.91
N LEU A 542 -5.36 30.98 -38.45
CA LEU A 542 -4.93 29.79 -37.74
C LEU A 542 -5.17 28.54 -38.59
N THR A 543 -4.22 27.63 -38.60
CA THR A 543 -4.39 26.32 -39.24
C THR A 543 -4.12 25.24 -38.24
N LEU A 544 -5.13 24.44 -37.90
CA LEU A 544 -5.02 23.23 -37.10
C LEU A 544 -4.84 22.04 -38.03
N ARG A 545 -3.92 21.17 -37.71
CA ARG A 545 -3.78 19.87 -38.38
C ARG A 545 -4.25 18.77 -37.44
N LEU A 546 -5.37 18.18 -37.79
CA LEU A 546 -6.07 17.20 -36.96
C LEU A 546 -6.16 15.84 -37.67
N ASP A 547 -5.96 14.78 -36.91
CA ASP A 547 -6.36 13.42 -37.26
C ASP A 547 -7.56 13.04 -36.35
N ALA A 548 -8.47 12.20 -36.82
CA ALA A 548 -9.55 11.68 -36.02
C ALA A 548 -9.71 10.16 -36.26
N ALA A 549 -9.68 9.38 -35.19
CA ALA A 549 -9.87 7.93 -35.26
C ALA A 549 -11.34 7.52 -35.51
N CYS A 550 -12.29 8.39 -35.11
CA CYS A 550 -13.71 8.28 -35.37
C CYS A 550 -14.28 9.63 -35.77
N ARG A 551 -15.53 9.67 -36.19
CA ARG A 551 -16.22 10.93 -36.49
C ARG A 551 -16.29 11.80 -35.23
N SER A 552 -15.51 12.88 -35.19
CA SER A 552 -15.31 13.74 -34.03
C SER A 552 -15.84 15.16 -34.30
N ARG A 553 -16.44 15.78 -33.29
CA ARG A 553 -16.86 17.17 -33.31
C ARG A 553 -15.85 18.02 -32.53
N VAL A 554 -15.37 19.09 -33.13
CA VAL A 554 -14.41 20.02 -32.54
C VAL A 554 -14.96 21.43 -32.67
N THR A 555 -15.13 22.13 -31.57
CA THR A 555 -15.44 23.55 -31.52
C THR A 555 -14.16 24.29 -31.14
N VAL A 556 -13.87 25.36 -31.84
CA VAL A 556 -12.72 26.22 -31.60
C VAL A 556 -13.19 27.63 -31.26
N GLU A 557 -12.76 28.09 -30.11
CA GLU A 557 -13.03 29.45 -29.62
C GLU A 557 -11.72 30.21 -29.46
N VAL A 558 -11.78 31.54 -29.58
CA VAL A 558 -10.65 32.44 -29.39
C VAL A 558 -10.98 33.50 -28.35
N SER A 559 -9.98 33.91 -27.60
CA SER A 559 -10.04 35.04 -26.68
C SER A 559 -8.85 35.94 -26.94
N TYR A 560 -9.11 37.22 -27.12
CA TYR A 560 -8.10 38.28 -27.39
C TYR A 560 -7.85 39.02 -26.08
N ASP A 561 -6.58 39.18 -25.69
CA ASP A 561 -6.14 39.94 -24.51
C ASP A 561 -6.92 39.63 -23.22
N GLY A 562 -7.25 38.34 -23.01
CA GLY A 562 -8.05 37.89 -21.84
C GLY A 562 -9.53 38.30 -21.88
N GLY A 563 -10.04 38.80 -23.04
CA GLY A 563 -11.45 39.13 -23.24
C GLY A 563 -12.36 37.91 -23.37
N PRO A 564 -13.64 38.13 -23.71
CA PRO A 564 -14.62 37.04 -23.83
C PRO A 564 -14.24 36.04 -24.93
N TRP A 565 -14.68 34.78 -24.76
CA TRP A 565 -14.52 33.74 -25.75
C TRP A 565 -15.47 33.95 -26.94
N GLU A 566 -14.93 33.95 -28.15
CA GLU A 566 -15.65 34.09 -29.42
C GLU A 566 -15.55 32.78 -30.21
N ASN A 567 -16.64 32.30 -30.77
CA ASN A 567 -16.62 31.09 -31.60
C ASN A 567 -15.91 31.40 -32.94
N ALA A 568 -14.83 30.65 -33.17
CA ALA A 568 -14.05 30.77 -34.42
C ALA A 568 -14.46 29.70 -35.45
N ALA A 569 -14.81 28.48 -35.01
CA ALA A 569 -15.30 27.43 -35.90
C ALA A 569 -15.95 26.27 -35.14
N ALA A 570 -16.86 25.58 -35.82
CA ALA A 570 -17.36 24.26 -35.44
C ALA A 570 -17.07 23.28 -36.57
N LEU A 571 -16.30 22.26 -36.29
CA LEU A 571 -15.74 21.34 -37.28
C LEU A 571 -16.23 19.93 -37.01
N THR A 572 -16.47 19.16 -38.08
CA THR A 572 -16.55 17.70 -38.02
C THR A 572 -15.33 17.12 -38.70
N VAL A 573 -14.54 16.34 -37.93
CA VAL A 573 -13.29 15.75 -38.41
C VAL A 573 -13.46 14.24 -38.44
N GLU A 574 -13.01 13.63 -39.53
CA GLU A 574 -13.04 12.18 -39.72
C GLU A 574 -11.85 11.76 -40.59
N GLY A 575 -11.17 10.69 -40.21
CA GLY A 575 -10.03 10.16 -40.92
C GLY A 575 -8.73 10.92 -40.75
N PRO A 576 -7.67 10.56 -41.49
CA PRO A 576 -6.33 11.06 -41.27
C PRO A 576 -6.12 12.45 -41.85
N ARG A 577 -5.31 13.26 -41.15
CA ARG A 577 -4.60 14.47 -41.56
C ARG A 577 -5.42 15.52 -42.28
N ARG A 578 -6.41 16.08 -41.63
CA ARG A 578 -7.10 17.29 -42.18
C ARG A 578 -6.47 18.58 -41.68
N ASN A 579 -6.21 19.49 -42.60
CA ASN A 579 -5.91 20.88 -42.28
C ASN A 579 -7.24 21.62 -42.15
N CYS A 580 -7.44 22.23 -40.99
CA CYS A 580 -8.61 23.04 -40.68
C CYS A 580 -8.14 24.52 -40.61
N ASP A 581 -8.44 25.27 -41.63
CA ASP A 581 -8.12 26.69 -41.68
C ASP A 581 -9.22 27.49 -40.98
N LEU A 582 -8.85 28.26 -39.98
CA LEU A 582 -9.71 29.17 -39.25
C LEU A 582 -9.43 30.62 -39.74
N HIS A 583 -10.42 31.21 -40.33
CA HIS A 583 -10.36 32.61 -40.74
C HIS A 583 -10.83 33.48 -39.58
N LEU A 584 -9.91 34.13 -38.94
CA LEU A 584 -10.19 35.03 -37.84
C LEU A 584 -10.45 36.46 -38.35
N VAL A 585 -11.33 37.17 -37.67
CA VAL A 585 -11.44 38.62 -37.90
C VAL A 585 -10.15 39.26 -37.39
N PRO A 586 -9.34 39.86 -38.25
CA PRO A 586 -8.06 40.44 -37.82
C PRO A 586 -8.29 41.58 -36.82
N ARG A 587 -7.78 41.37 -35.59
CA ARG A 587 -7.75 42.40 -34.55
C ARG A 587 -6.31 42.59 -34.08
N ARG A 588 -5.97 43.79 -33.67
CA ARG A 588 -4.74 44.00 -32.89
C ARG A 588 -4.90 43.37 -31.52
N CYS A 589 -3.94 42.58 -31.14
CA CYS A 589 -3.88 41.99 -29.81
C CYS A 589 -2.43 41.76 -29.39
N ALA A 590 -2.15 41.86 -28.10
CA ALA A 590 -0.88 41.49 -27.50
C ALA A 590 -0.81 39.98 -27.31
N SER A 591 -1.93 39.34 -26.95
CA SER A 591 -2.02 37.90 -26.76
C SER A 591 -3.33 37.33 -27.30
N LEU A 592 -3.31 36.05 -27.61
CA LEU A 592 -4.48 35.28 -28.05
C LEU A 592 -4.48 33.95 -27.34
N ARG A 593 -5.62 33.49 -26.83
CA ARG A 593 -5.85 32.15 -26.37
C ARG A 593 -6.79 31.37 -27.27
N LEU A 594 -6.52 30.08 -27.41
CA LEU A 594 -7.43 29.16 -28.08
C LEU A 594 -8.05 28.25 -27.06
N ARG A 595 -9.34 27.93 -27.24
CA ARG A 595 -10.02 26.83 -26.59
C ARG A 595 -10.53 25.87 -27.65
N LEU A 596 -10.12 24.59 -27.54
CA LEU A 596 -10.64 23.49 -28.33
C LEU A 596 -11.45 22.63 -27.40
N TRP A 597 -12.69 22.32 -27.77
CA TRP A 597 -13.51 21.39 -27.01
C TRP A 597 -14.43 20.61 -27.94
N GLY A 598 -14.86 19.45 -27.49
CA GLY A 598 -15.72 18.59 -28.30
C GLY A 598 -15.85 17.18 -27.81
N TYR A 599 -16.22 16.29 -28.74
CA TYR A 599 -16.41 14.88 -28.46
C TYR A 599 -15.86 14.03 -29.61
N GLY A 600 -15.16 12.94 -29.27
CA GLY A 600 -14.58 11.98 -30.20
C GLY A 600 -13.16 11.56 -29.84
N GLN A 601 -12.36 11.20 -30.83
CA GLN A 601 -10.95 10.83 -30.68
C GLN A 601 -10.14 11.60 -31.69
N ILE A 602 -9.40 12.59 -31.24
CA ILE A 602 -8.60 13.45 -32.11
C ILE A 602 -7.12 13.45 -31.71
N THR A 603 -6.27 13.72 -32.70
CA THR A 603 -4.85 14.01 -32.52
C THR A 603 -4.51 15.34 -33.15
N LEU A 604 -4.07 16.32 -32.36
CA LEU A 604 -3.58 17.61 -32.82
C LEU A 604 -2.09 17.49 -33.20
N ARG A 605 -1.80 17.50 -34.51
CA ARG A 605 -0.45 17.32 -35.05
C ARG A 605 0.35 18.62 -35.12
N SER A 606 -0.32 19.71 -35.39
CA SER A 606 0.33 21.01 -35.44
C SER A 606 -0.68 22.15 -35.38
N LEU A 607 -0.21 23.29 -34.90
CA LEU A 607 -0.87 24.59 -34.92
C LEU A 607 0.00 25.58 -35.67
N ALA A 608 -0.50 26.13 -36.75
CA ALA A 608 0.18 27.22 -37.49
C ALA A 608 -0.54 28.55 -37.31
N LYS A 609 0.21 29.56 -36.93
CA LYS A 609 -0.24 30.96 -36.75
C LYS A 609 0.30 31.81 -37.90
N THR A 610 -0.54 32.62 -38.51
CA THR A 610 -0.10 33.58 -39.55
C THR A 610 -0.36 34.99 -39.04
N PHE A 611 0.70 35.71 -38.79
CA PHE A 611 0.67 37.11 -38.38
C PHE A 611 0.88 38.03 -39.56
N SER A 612 0.12 39.11 -39.61
CA SER A 612 0.34 40.20 -40.54
C SER A 612 0.96 41.36 -39.78
N GLY A 613 2.21 41.70 -40.09
CA GLY A 613 2.89 42.84 -39.47
C GLY A 613 2.32 44.15 -39.99
N ALA A 614 1.84 45.02 -39.11
CA ALA A 614 1.72 46.44 -39.47
C ALA A 614 3.13 47.05 -39.44
N LYS A 615 3.63 47.55 -40.56
CA LYS A 615 4.77 48.47 -40.51
C LYS A 615 4.32 49.72 -39.74
N GLY A 616 4.83 49.91 -38.53
CA GLY A 616 4.80 51.21 -37.88
C GLY A 616 5.52 52.23 -38.80
N ASN A 617 4.82 53.25 -39.22
CA ASN A 617 5.48 54.44 -39.77
C ASN A 617 6.22 55.11 -38.60
N TRP A 618 7.45 54.70 -38.37
CA TRP A 618 8.37 55.61 -37.67
C TRP A 618 8.72 56.72 -38.63
N MET A 619 8.13 57.86 -38.45
CA MET A 619 8.75 59.09 -38.97
C MET A 619 10.05 59.25 -38.17
N GLU A 620 11.18 59.01 -38.81
CA GLU A 620 12.43 59.57 -38.36
C GLU A 620 12.25 61.08 -38.41
N LEU A 621 12.09 61.69 -37.25
CA LEU A 621 12.33 63.13 -37.10
C LEU A 621 13.86 63.30 -37.07
N GLU A 622 14.47 63.54 -38.25
CA GLU A 622 15.76 64.17 -38.31
C GLU A 622 15.60 65.58 -37.78
N GLY A 623 16.27 65.89 -36.68
CA GLY A 623 16.53 67.19 -36.16
C GLY A 623 18.02 67.42 -35.97
#